data_0ea569a02d1ca9bf89d3d990da3a2788
#
_entry.id   0ea569a02d1ca9bf89d3d990da3a2788
#
_cell.length_a   1.000
_cell.length_b   1.000
_cell.length_c   1.000
_cell.angle_alpha   90.00
_cell.angle_beta   90.00
_cell.angle_gamma   90.00
#
_symmetry.space_group_name_H-M   'P 1'
#
loop_
_entity.id
_entity.type
_entity.pdbx_description
1 polymer ?
#
loop_
_entity_poly.entity_id
_entity_poly.type
_entity_poly.pdbx_seq_one_letter_code
_entity_poly.pdbx_strand_id
1 'polypeptide(L)'
;MTGQQLKNSILQMAVQGKLVPQDPNDEPASVLLERIRAEKEQLIKEGKIKKEKNPSVIFRGADNLPYEKVGKNEPVCIADEVPFDIPESWEWVRLGEIFQHNTGKALNSSNKSGVLLEYITTSNLYWDRFELENLRSMYFTENEIEKCQVSKGDLLVCEGGDIGRAAIWLKDYKICIQNHIHRLRSYVPLCTRFYYYVFFLYKYAGWIGGKGIGIQGLSSNALHSLLVPVPPIAEQERIVKRLEIIKPLSDKYSEASEQ
;
A
#
# COMPACT_ATOMS: atom_id res chain seq x y z
N MET A 1 -27.25 -11.94 3.88
CA MET A 1 -25.90 -11.37 3.67
C MET A 1 -25.11 -11.64 4.94
N THR A 2 -23.96 -12.31 4.84
CA THR A 2 -23.11 -12.57 6.01
C THR A 2 -22.39 -11.28 6.45
N GLY A 3 -21.93 -11.20 7.71
CA GLY A 3 -21.15 -10.05 8.19
C GLY A 3 -19.88 -9.80 7.36
N GLN A 4 -19.23 -10.87 6.88
CA GLN A 4 -18.07 -10.74 6.00
C GLN A 4 -18.43 -10.16 4.62
N GLN A 5 -19.56 -10.56 4.05
CA GLN A 5 -20.06 -9.97 2.79
C GLN A 5 -20.38 -8.49 2.95
N LEU A 6 -20.98 -8.11 4.09
CA LEU A 6 -21.25 -6.71 4.42
C LEU A 6 -19.96 -5.89 4.50
N LYS A 7 -18.93 -6.38 5.22
CA LYS A 7 -17.62 -5.73 5.33
C LYS A 7 -16.98 -5.53 3.96
N ASN A 8 -16.97 -6.58 3.13
CA ASN A 8 -16.38 -6.51 1.79
C ASN A 8 -17.12 -5.51 0.90
N SER A 9 -18.46 -5.46 0.97
CA SER A 9 -19.26 -4.50 0.21
C SER A 9 -18.97 -3.05 0.62
N ILE A 10 -18.86 -2.78 1.93
CA ILE A 10 -18.51 -1.45 2.46
C ILE A 10 -17.11 -1.03 2.01
N LEU A 11 -16.12 -1.94 2.10
CA LEU A 11 -14.76 -1.67 1.65
C LEU A 11 -14.68 -1.43 0.14
N GLN A 12 -15.45 -2.19 -0.63
CA GLN A 12 -15.54 -1.99 -2.08
C GLN A 12 -16.11 -0.60 -2.40
N MET A 13 -17.19 -0.18 -1.74
CA MET A 13 -17.75 1.17 -1.88
C MET A 13 -16.71 2.23 -1.51
N ALA A 14 -15.93 2.02 -0.45
CA ALA A 14 -14.90 2.95 0.00
C ALA A 14 -13.81 3.15 -1.05
N VAL A 15 -13.25 2.04 -1.57
CA VAL A 15 -12.13 2.06 -2.52
C VAL A 15 -12.56 2.48 -3.93
N GLN A 16 -13.87 2.41 -4.23
CA GLN A 16 -14.47 2.89 -5.49
C GLN A 16 -14.97 4.34 -5.42
N GLY A 17 -14.78 5.06 -4.30
CA GLY A 17 -15.25 6.45 -4.15
C GLY A 17 -16.77 6.58 -3.98
N LYS A 18 -17.47 5.52 -3.54
CA LYS A 18 -18.93 5.47 -3.38
C LYS A 18 -19.40 5.56 -1.92
N LEU A 19 -18.46 5.56 -0.96
CA LEU A 19 -18.80 5.53 0.48
C LEU A 19 -19.09 6.92 1.05
N VAL A 20 -18.47 7.95 0.51
CA VAL A 20 -18.65 9.35 0.92
C VAL A 20 -18.98 10.20 -0.30
N PRO A 21 -19.67 11.35 -0.12
CA PRO A 21 -19.91 12.29 -1.22
C PRO A 21 -18.59 12.87 -1.77
N GLN A 22 -18.54 13.05 -3.09
CA GLN A 22 -17.49 13.83 -3.74
C GLN A 22 -17.65 15.31 -3.38
N ASP A 23 -16.56 15.99 -3.04
CA ASP A 23 -16.54 17.43 -2.77
C ASP A 23 -15.80 18.13 -3.93
N PRO A 24 -16.47 19.00 -4.69
CA PRO A 24 -15.84 19.71 -5.81
C PRO A 24 -14.76 20.71 -5.37
N ASN A 25 -14.68 21.02 -4.08
CA ASN A 25 -13.65 21.89 -3.52
C ASN A 25 -12.38 21.12 -3.08
N ASP A 26 -12.41 19.80 -3.09
CA ASP A 26 -11.21 19.01 -2.82
C ASP A 26 -10.17 19.24 -3.91
N GLU A 27 -8.93 19.35 -3.51
CA GLU A 27 -7.81 19.37 -4.47
C GLU A 27 -7.76 18.03 -5.22
N PRO A 28 -7.85 18.02 -6.56
CA PRO A 28 -7.90 16.78 -7.32
C PRO A 28 -6.61 15.96 -7.16
N ALA A 29 -6.73 14.64 -7.31
CA ALA A 29 -5.60 13.73 -7.15
C ALA A 29 -4.44 14.01 -8.11
N SER A 30 -4.69 14.58 -9.29
CA SER A 30 -3.67 14.99 -10.25
C SER A 30 -2.64 15.97 -9.65
N VAL A 31 -3.10 16.94 -8.84
CA VAL A 31 -2.23 17.91 -8.14
C VAL A 31 -1.39 17.21 -7.07
N LEU A 32 -1.98 16.26 -6.34
CA LEU A 32 -1.22 15.43 -5.40
C LEU A 32 -0.12 14.64 -6.11
N LEU A 33 -0.41 14.06 -7.28
CA LEU A 33 0.58 13.31 -8.08
C LEU A 33 1.70 14.22 -8.61
N GLU A 34 1.41 15.47 -8.97
CA GLU A 34 2.45 16.44 -9.32
C GLU A 34 3.40 16.71 -8.15
N ARG A 35 2.88 16.88 -6.94
CA ARG A 35 3.73 17.04 -5.73
C ARG A 35 4.60 15.80 -5.47
N ILE A 36 4.04 14.61 -5.64
CA ILE A 36 4.80 13.35 -5.48
C ILE A 36 5.93 13.28 -6.51
N ARG A 37 5.67 13.62 -7.77
CA ARG A 37 6.70 13.66 -8.82
C ARG A 37 7.80 14.68 -8.51
N ALA A 38 7.44 15.87 -8.05
CA ALA A 38 8.39 16.89 -7.65
C ALA A 38 9.29 16.41 -6.49
N GLU A 39 8.71 15.77 -5.47
CA GLU A 39 9.46 15.20 -4.34
C GLU A 39 10.39 14.07 -4.81
N LYS A 40 9.90 13.15 -5.67
CA LYS A 40 10.75 12.10 -6.27
C LYS A 40 11.94 12.69 -7.02
N GLU A 41 11.73 13.73 -7.82
CA GLU A 41 12.81 14.42 -8.54
C GLU A 41 13.83 15.05 -7.60
N GLN A 42 13.37 15.65 -6.51
CA GLN A 42 14.26 16.22 -5.48
C GLN A 42 15.10 15.13 -4.81
N LEU A 43 14.49 14.03 -4.41
CA LEU A 43 15.20 12.88 -3.81
C LEU A 43 16.22 12.24 -4.77
N ILE A 44 15.92 12.22 -6.08
CA ILE A 44 16.85 11.75 -7.12
C ILE A 44 18.05 12.72 -7.23
N LYS A 45 17.81 14.05 -7.26
CA LYS A 45 18.87 15.06 -7.31
C LYS A 45 19.79 14.99 -6.08
N GLU A 46 19.23 14.69 -4.92
CA GLU A 46 19.95 14.51 -3.66
C GLU A 46 20.68 13.14 -3.57
N GLY A 47 20.48 12.25 -4.53
CA GLY A 47 21.08 10.92 -4.54
C GLY A 47 20.47 9.94 -3.52
N LYS A 48 19.34 10.30 -2.90
CA LYS A 48 18.64 9.47 -1.90
C LYS A 48 17.90 8.30 -2.53
N ILE A 49 17.38 8.48 -3.74
CA ILE A 49 16.73 7.42 -4.52
C ILE A 49 17.31 7.38 -5.94
N LYS A 50 17.26 6.21 -6.55
CA LYS A 50 17.71 6.03 -7.93
C LYS A 50 16.61 6.47 -8.90
N LYS A 51 17.03 7.13 -10.00
CA LYS A 51 16.12 7.44 -11.11
C LYS A 51 15.59 6.14 -11.72
N GLU A 52 14.28 6.06 -11.86
CA GLU A 52 13.62 4.96 -12.58
C GLU A 52 13.99 5.03 -14.07
N LYS A 53 14.29 3.85 -14.64
CA LYS A 53 14.64 3.76 -16.08
C LYS A 53 13.40 4.00 -16.95
N ASN A 54 12.26 3.48 -16.54
CA ASN A 54 10.99 3.51 -17.27
C ASN A 54 9.86 3.91 -16.32
N PRO A 55 9.71 5.21 -15.99
CA PRO A 55 8.61 5.67 -15.15
C PRO A 55 7.26 5.41 -15.84
N SER A 56 6.28 5.03 -15.07
CA SER A 56 4.90 4.83 -15.52
C SER A 56 4.08 6.09 -15.30
N VAL A 57 3.28 6.46 -16.30
CA VAL A 57 2.28 7.53 -16.19
C VAL A 57 0.96 7.00 -16.74
N ILE A 58 -0.06 6.94 -15.90
CA ILE A 58 -1.41 6.56 -16.29
C ILE A 58 -2.22 7.84 -16.50
N PHE A 59 -3.05 7.87 -17.54
CA PHE A 59 -3.89 9.01 -17.89
C PHE A 59 -5.16 8.54 -18.63
N ARG A 60 -6.18 9.39 -18.69
CA ARG A 60 -7.38 9.13 -19.49
C ARG A 60 -7.18 9.57 -20.93
N GLY A 61 -7.46 8.68 -21.87
CA GLY A 61 -7.48 8.97 -23.31
C GLY A 61 -8.69 9.82 -23.72
N ALA A 62 -8.72 10.24 -24.99
CA ALA A 62 -9.87 10.98 -25.57
C ALA A 62 -11.17 10.14 -25.62
N ASP A 63 -11.05 8.83 -25.56
CA ASP A 63 -12.13 7.85 -25.46
C ASP A 63 -12.56 7.56 -24.02
N ASN A 64 -12.01 8.30 -23.05
CA ASN A 64 -12.22 8.15 -21.61
C ASN A 64 -11.72 6.83 -21.01
N LEU A 65 -10.93 6.03 -21.76
CA LEU A 65 -10.29 4.82 -21.26
C LEU A 65 -8.95 5.13 -20.58
N PRO A 66 -8.50 4.29 -19.63
CA PRO A 66 -7.20 4.44 -19.00
C PRO A 66 -6.09 3.94 -19.93
N TYR A 67 -5.07 4.75 -20.10
CA TYR A 67 -3.84 4.45 -20.83
C TYR A 67 -2.64 4.58 -19.93
N GLU A 68 -1.65 3.70 -20.11
CA GLU A 68 -0.37 3.77 -19.44
C GLU A 68 0.74 4.03 -20.44
N LYS A 69 1.59 5.01 -20.16
CA LYS A 69 2.84 5.27 -20.85
C LYS A 69 4.01 4.88 -19.97
N VAL A 70 4.84 3.95 -20.41
CA VAL A 70 6.02 3.46 -19.69
C VAL A 70 7.27 3.96 -20.40
N GLY A 71 7.99 4.89 -19.77
CA GLY A 71 9.21 5.47 -20.30
C GLY A 71 8.99 6.18 -21.64
N LYS A 72 9.64 5.69 -22.71
CA LYS A 72 9.55 6.22 -24.07
C LYS A 72 8.59 5.45 -24.99
N ASN A 73 7.94 4.39 -24.47
CA ASN A 73 7.03 3.57 -25.26
C ASN A 73 5.76 4.33 -25.62
N GLU A 74 5.08 3.87 -26.68
CA GLU A 74 3.73 4.35 -26.99
C GLU A 74 2.76 3.99 -25.87
N PRO A 75 1.75 4.84 -25.60
CA PRO A 75 0.73 4.53 -24.61
C PRO A 75 -0.06 3.28 -24.98
N VAL A 76 -0.34 2.44 -24.00
CA VAL A 76 -1.14 1.23 -24.13
C VAL A 76 -2.41 1.38 -23.29
N CYS A 77 -3.56 0.98 -23.85
CA CYS A 77 -4.80 0.91 -23.10
C CYS A 77 -4.70 -0.19 -22.04
N ILE A 78 -5.02 0.15 -20.79
CA ILE A 78 -5.00 -0.77 -19.64
C ILE A 78 -6.40 -0.98 -19.04
N ALA A 79 -7.45 -0.75 -19.81
CA ALA A 79 -8.84 -0.90 -19.33
C ALA A 79 -9.11 -2.30 -18.78
N ASP A 80 -8.51 -3.35 -19.36
CA ASP A 80 -8.64 -4.73 -18.89
C ASP A 80 -7.89 -5.02 -17.58
N GLU A 81 -6.93 -4.16 -17.18
CA GLU A 81 -6.21 -4.28 -15.90
C GLU A 81 -6.90 -3.54 -14.76
N VAL A 82 -7.75 -2.55 -15.09
CA VAL A 82 -8.43 -1.72 -14.10
C VAL A 82 -9.58 -2.49 -13.47
N PRO A 83 -9.56 -2.73 -12.15
CA PRO A 83 -10.51 -3.63 -11.52
C PRO A 83 -11.92 -3.03 -11.31
N PHE A 84 -12.07 -1.70 -11.39
CA PHE A 84 -13.33 -0.97 -11.21
C PHE A 84 -13.21 0.50 -11.65
N ASP A 85 -14.35 1.15 -11.86
CA ASP A 85 -14.40 2.58 -12.15
C ASP A 85 -14.17 3.43 -10.89
N ILE A 86 -13.52 4.58 -11.06
CA ILE A 86 -13.25 5.58 -10.02
C ILE A 86 -13.84 6.94 -10.41
N PRO A 87 -14.13 7.84 -9.43
CA PRO A 87 -14.55 9.21 -9.70
C PRO A 87 -13.57 9.99 -10.60
N GLU A 88 -14.06 11.04 -11.27
CA GLU A 88 -13.23 11.88 -12.15
C GLU A 88 -12.10 12.64 -11.41
N SER A 89 -12.31 12.94 -10.13
CA SER A 89 -11.33 13.60 -9.26
C SER A 89 -10.20 12.68 -8.79
N TRP A 90 -10.35 11.35 -9.02
CA TRP A 90 -9.36 10.34 -8.64
C TRP A 90 -8.47 9.96 -9.83
N GLU A 91 -7.30 9.41 -9.50
CA GLU A 91 -6.36 8.90 -10.50
C GLU A 91 -6.01 7.44 -10.23
N TRP A 92 -5.72 6.68 -11.29
CA TRP A 92 -5.05 5.39 -11.19
C TRP A 92 -3.55 5.57 -11.27
N VAL A 93 -2.81 4.86 -10.42
CA VAL A 93 -1.34 4.83 -10.49
C VAL A 93 -0.80 3.44 -10.20
N ARG A 94 0.43 3.16 -10.60
CA ARG A 94 1.19 2.04 -10.06
C ARG A 94 1.66 2.39 -8.64
N LEU A 95 1.57 1.44 -7.70
CA LEU A 95 1.87 1.67 -6.28
C LEU A 95 3.27 2.27 -6.07
N GLY A 96 4.27 1.84 -6.86
CA GLY A 96 5.64 2.38 -6.83
C GLY A 96 5.74 3.87 -7.16
N GLU A 97 4.70 4.47 -7.77
CA GLU A 97 4.69 5.91 -8.05
C GLU A 97 4.44 6.75 -6.79
N ILE A 98 3.71 6.23 -5.81
CA ILE A 98 3.31 7.00 -4.61
C ILE A 98 4.01 6.55 -3.33
N PHE A 99 4.67 5.38 -3.34
CA PHE A 99 5.41 4.87 -2.19
C PHE A 99 6.86 4.52 -2.53
N GLN A 100 7.78 4.99 -1.71
CA GLN A 100 9.11 4.43 -1.61
C GLN A 100 9.02 3.04 -1.01
N HIS A 101 9.58 2.05 -1.70
CA HIS A 101 9.56 0.67 -1.30
C HIS A 101 10.95 0.16 -0.91
N ASN A 102 11.02 -0.54 0.20
CA ASN A 102 12.17 -1.34 0.59
C ASN A 102 11.71 -2.68 1.17
N THR A 103 12.52 -3.71 1.00
CA THR A 103 12.40 -4.98 1.73
C THR A 103 13.37 -4.99 2.92
N GLY A 104 13.09 -5.86 3.88
CA GLY A 104 13.99 -6.05 5.01
C GLY A 104 15.24 -6.87 4.67
N LYS A 105 16.02 -7.18 5.70
CA LYS A 105 17.26 -7.97 5.60
C LYS A 105 16.96 -9.47 5.54
N ALA A 106 17.65 -10.18 4.62
CA ALA A 106 17.64 -11.62 4.62
C ALA A 106 18.36 -12.19 5.86
N LEU A 107 17.81 -13.28 6.40
CA LEU A 107 18.41 -13.95 7.55
C LEU A 107 19.81 -14.48 7.18
N ASN A 108 20.82 -14.06 7.94
CA ASN A 108 22.18 -14.55 7.85
C ASN A 108 22.75 -14.77 9.25
N SER A 109 22.63 -15.99 9.75
CA SER A 109 23.06 -16.37 11.10
C SER A 109 24.59 -16.36 11.30
N SER A 110 25.36 -16.45 10.21
CA SER A 110 26.84 -16.42 10.26
C SER A 110 27.42 -15.00 10.31
N ASN A 111 26.65 -13.98 9.87
CA ASN A 111 27.11 -12.60 9.89
C ASN A 111 26.86 -11.97 11.28
N LYS A 112 27.94 -11.60 11.96
CA LYS A 112 27.92 -10.90 13.26
C LYS A 112 28.42 -9.45 13.16
N SER A 113 28.47 -8.87 11.96
CA SER A 113 28.90 -7.48 11.76
C SER A 113 27.74 -6.51 12.03
N GLY A 114 28.02 -5.42 12.74
CA GLY A 114 27.07 -4.36 13.05
C GLY A 114 26.50 -4.47 14.45
N VAL A 115 25.27 -3.99 14.63
CA VAL A 115 24.54 -3.93 15.90
C VAL A 115 23.49 -5.04 15.96
N LEU A 116 23.40 -5.74 17.08
CA LEU A 116 22.33 -6.73 17.32
C LEU A 116 21.03 -6.01 17.61
N LEU A 117 20.04 -6.16 16.72
CA LEU A 117 18.73 -5.53 16.83
C LEU A 117 17.60 -6.54 16.69
N GLU A 118 16.51 -6.29 17.41
CA GLU A 118 15.26 -6.98 17.20
C GLU A 118 14.64 -6.61 15.85
N TYR A 119 13.92 -7.55 15.25
CA TYR A 119 13.29 -7.34 13.96
C TYR A 119 11.95 -8.06 13.82
N ILE A 120 11.08 -7.50 12.98
CA ILE A 120 9.77 -8.05 12.64
C ILE A 120 9.92 -9.06 11.51
N THR A 121 9.27 -10.19 11.66
CA THR A 121 9.07 -11.22 10.64
C THR A 121 7.60 -11.27 10.22
N THR A 122 7.27 -12.02 9.17
CA THR A 122 5.89 -12.22 8.73
C THR A 122 5.00 -12.85 9.83
N SER A 123 5.57 -13.62 10.75
CA SER A 123 4.84 -14.17 11.90
C SER A 123 4.47 -13.16 12.98
N ASN A 124 5.11 -12.00 12.98
CA ASN A 124 4.81 -10.90 13.89
C ASN A 124 3.82 -9.88 13.33
N LEU A 125 3.58 -9.89 12.00
CA LEU A 125 2.70 -8.95 11.31
C LEU A 125 1.34 -9.60 11.07
N TYR A 126 0.27 -9.00 11.58
CA TYR A 126 -1.13 -9.40 11.38
C TYR A 126 -1.91 -8.24 10.76
N TRP A 127 -3.16 -8.48 10.37
CA TRP A 127 -4.02 -7.39 9.92
C TRP A 127 -4.20 -6.34 11.02
N ASP A 128 -3.76 -5.11 10.74
CA ASP A 128 -3.84 -3.92 11.61
C ASP A 128 -3.16 -4.05 12.98
N ARG A 129 -2.30 -5.05 13.20
CA ARG A 129 -1.59 -5.24 14.47
C ARG A 129 -0.27 -5.98 14.31
N PHE A 130 0.56 -5.86 15.35
CA PHE A 130 1.84 -6.57 15.47
C PHE A 130 1.88 -7.35 16.79
N GLU A 131 2.42 -8.56 16.72
CA GLU A 131 2.83 -9.34 17.89
C GLU A 131 4.31 -9.06 18.16
N LEU A 132 4.58 -8.29 19.22
CA LEU A 132 5.92 -7.81 19.53
C LEU A 132 6.57 -8.53 20.70
N GLU A 133 5.89 -9.55 21.23
CA GLU A 133 6.45 -10.44 22.23
C GLU A 133 7.37 -11.45 21.55
N ASN A 134 8.54 -11.73 22.15
CA ASN A 134 9.51 -12.71 21.67
C ASN A 134 10.05 -12.45 20.25
N LEU A 135 10.38 -11.19 19.95
CA LEU A 135 11.02 -10.81 18.69
C LEU A 135 12.38 -11.53 18.54
N ARG A 136 12.72 -11.87 17.31
CA ARG A 136 14.03 -12.39 16.96
C ARG A 136 15.02 -11.25 16.81
N SER A 137 16.33 -11.56 17.03
CA SER A 137 17.39 -10.60 16.84
C SER A 137 18.38 -11.09 15.77
N MET A 138 18.94 -10.16 15.00
CA MET A 138 20.07 -10.38 14.11
C MET A 138 20.94 -9.12 14.04
N TYR A 139 22.17 -9.28 13.51
CA TYR A 139 23.08 -8.16 13.34
C TYR A 139 22.72 -7.33 12.10
N PHE A 140 22.78 -6.01 12.23
CA PHE A 140 22.56 -5.06 11.13
C PHE A 140 23.73 -4.07 11.07
N THR A 141 24.28 -3.87 9.89
CA THR A 141 25.19 -2.75 9.61
C THR A 141 24.42 -1.45 9.49
N GLU A 142 25.07 -0.29 9.58
CA GLU A 142 24.42 1.02 9.44
C GLU A 142 23.63 1.15 8.12
N ASN A 143 24.22 0.72 7.01
CA ASN A 143 23.56 0.73 5.70
C ASN A 143 22.31 -0.17 5.66
N GLU A 144 22.34 -1.30 6.36
CA GLU A 144 21.20 -2.22 6.45
C GLU A 144 20.10 -1.64 7.36
N ILE A 145 20.48 -0.99 8.46
CA ILE A 145 19.54 -0.29 9.33
C ILE A 145 18.77 0.77 8.53
N GLU A 146 19.47 1.62 7.77
CA GLU A 146 18.85 2.66 6.95
C GLU A 146 17.81 2.08 5.98
N LYS A 147 18.11 0.96 5.34
CA LYS A 147 17.21 0.28 4.39
C LYS A 147 16.04 -0.43 5.06
N CYS A 148 16.30 -1.13 6.19
CA CYS A 148 15.34 -2.06 6.81
C CYS A 148 14.52 -1.41 7.92
N GLN A 149 14.88 -0.19 8.36
CA GLN A 149 14.25 0.47 9.48
C GLN A 149 12.86 0.98 9.14
N VAL A 150 11.92 0.68 10.01
CA VAL A 150 10.53 1.12 9.96
C VAL A 150 10.36 2.30 10.89
N SER A 151 9.60 3.28 10.46
CA SER A 151 9.21 4.49 11.20
C SER A 151 7.70 4.62 11.28
N LYS A 152 7.19 5.39 12.22
CA LYS A 152 5.76 5.67 12.38
C LYS A 152 5.14 6.15 11.05
N GLY A 153 4.03 5.55 10.68
CA GLY A 153 3.31 5.83 9.43
C GLY A 153 3.67 4.90 8.26
N ASP A 154 4.76 4.11 8.35
CA ASP A 154 5.08 3.13 7.31
C ASP A 154 4.03 2.03 7.23
N LEU A 155 3.61 1.66 6.03
CA LEU A 155 2.76 0.50 5.77
C LEU A 155 3.65 -0.71 5.50
N LEU A 156 3.50 -1.74 6.31
CA LEU A 156 4.19 -3.01 6.15
C LEU A 156 3.26 -4.03 5.49
N VAL A 157 3.78 -4.76 4.50
CA VAL A 157 3.02 -5.74 3.72
C VAL A 157 3.80 -7.05 3.62
N CYS A 158 3.17 -8.19 3.89
CA CYS A 158 3.80 -9.50 3.76
C CYS A 158 3.99 -9.91 2.29
N GLU A 159 5.23 -10.25 1.92
CA GLU A 159 5.56 -10.91 0.65
C GLU A 159 5.29 -12.41 0.72
N GLY A 160 5.50 -13.02 1.88
CA GLY A 160 5.37 -14.45 2.13
C GLY A 160 4.40 -14.79 3.26
N GLY A 161 4.09 -16.07 3.42
CA GLY A 161 3.10 -16.54 4.36
C GLY A 161 1.68 -16.17 3.92
N ASP A 162 1.02 -15.28 4.64
CA ASP A 162 -0.25 -14.69 4.23
C ASP A 162 0.02 -13.46 3.34
N ILE A 163 0.28 -13.70 2.07
CA ILE A 163 0.66 -12.71 1.07
C ILE A 163 -0.35 -11.55 1.03
N GLY A 164 0.16 -10.31 1.09
CA GLY A 164 -0.65 -9.09 1.06
C GLY A 164 -1.21 -8.67 2.42
N ARG A 165 -1.02 -9.48 3.48
CA ARG A 165 -1.38 -9.07 4.85
C ARG A 165 -0.57 -7.83 5.25
N ALA A 166 -1.26 -6.83 5.80
CA ALA A 166 -0.68 -5.51 6.02
C ALA A 166 -1.03 -4.93 7.38
N ALA A 167 -0.14 -4.06 7.89
CA ALA A 167 -0.37 -3.22 9.05
C ALA A 167 0.46 -1.94 8.99
N ILE A 168 -0.01 -0.87 9.63
CA ILE A 168 0.70 0.40 9.74
C ILE A 168 1.48 0.42 11.04
N TRP A 169 2.77 0.77 10.98
CA TRP A 169 3.58 0.97 12.16
C TRP A 169 3.20 2.28 12.86
N LEU A 170 2.59 2.18 14.02
CA LEU A 170 2.11 3.34 14.79
C LEU A 170 2.95 3.65 16.05
N LYS A 171 4.02 2.87 16.30
CA LYS A 171 4.91 3.09 17.44
C LYS A 171 5.87 4.24 17.19
N ASP A 172 6.25 4.94 18.26
CA ASP A 172 7.16 6.09 18.18
C ASP A 172 8.64 5.69 18.16
N TYR A 173 8.95 4.39 18.28
CA TYR A 173 10.29 3.85 18.14
C TYR A 173 10.43 3.13 16.78
N LYS A 174 11.68 3.01 16.32
CA LYS A 174 12.05 2.37 15.07
C LYS A 174 12.41 0.90 15.31
N ILE A 175 12.11 0.05 14.34
CA ILE A 175 12.43 -1.37 14.34
C ILE A 175 12.85 -1.80 12.94
N CYS A 176 13.65 -2.87 12.82
CA CYS A 176 14.01 -3.45 11.54
C CYS A 176 13.01 -4.53 11.10
N ILE A 177 13.04 -4.88 9.82
CA ILE A 177 12.20 -5.92 9.22
C ILE A 177 13.02 -6.96 8.47
N GLN A 178 12.48 -8.19 8.37
CA GLN A 178 13.01 -9.28 7.56
C GLN A 178 12.63 -9.12 6.09
N ASN A 179 13.38 -9.75 5.18
CA ASN A 179 13.25 -9.64 3.72
C ASN A 179 11.91 -10.07 3.13
N HIS A 180 11.07 -10.81 3.83
CA HIS A 180 9.71 -11.18 3.40
C HIS A 180 8.64 -10.18 3.84
N ILE A 181 9.06 -8.98 4.24
CA ILE A 181 8.18 -7.85 4.52
C ILE A 181 8.60 -6.68 3.65
N HIS A 182 7.64 -6.12 2.95
CA HIS A 182 7.77 -4.85 2.24
C HIS A 182 7.45 -3.70 3.18
N ARG A 183 8.28 -2.66 3.15
CA ARG A 183 7.99 -1.36 3.77
C ARG A 183 7.61 -0.37 2.68
N LEU A 184 6.45 0.21 2.81
CA LEU A 184 5.94 1.28 1.97
C LEU A 184 5.92 2.58 2.77
N ARG A 185 6.69 3.57 2.32
CA ARG A 185 6.75 4.92 2.87
C ARG A 185 6.34 5.90 1.79
N SER A 186 5.32 6.70 2.03
CA SER A 186 4.86 7.70 1.06
C SER A 186 5.92 8.77 0.81
N TYR A 187 6.00 9.24 -0.44
CA TYR A 187 6.93 10.33 -0.80
C TYR A 187 6.50 11.66 -0.19
N VAL A 188 5.19 11.90 -0.08
CA VAL A 188 4.58 13.06 0.57
C VAL A 188 3.54 12.56 1.58
N PRO A 189 3.05 13.39 2.50
CA PRO A 189 1.98 13.00 3.42
C PRO A 189 0.76 12.47 2.65
N LEU A 190 0.39 11.22 2.94
CA LEU A 190 -0.80 10.52 2.43
C LEU A 190 -1.58 9.92 3.60
N CYS A 191 -2.85 9.66 3.41
CA CYS A 191 -3.61 8.85 4.36
C CYS A 191 -3.26 7.36 4.18
N THR A 192 -2.15 6.92 4.81
CA THR A 192 -1.66 5.52 4.72
C THR A 192 -2.74 4.51 5.09
N ARG A 193 -3.68 4.89 5.98
CA ARG A 193 -4.82 4.05 6.39
C ARG A 193 -5.76 3.74 5.22
N PHE A 194 -5.93 4.63 4.25
CA PHE A 194 -6.69 4.35 3.03
C PHE A 194 -6.04 3.20 2.25
N TYR A 195 -4.73 3.23 2.05
CA TYR A 195 -4.00 2.18 1.33
C TYR A 195 -3.97 0.85 2.10
N TYR A 196 -3.96 0.87 3.42
CA TYR A 196 -4.20 -0.34 4.21
C TYR A 196 -5.54 -1.00 3.83
N TYR A 197 -6.62 -0.22 3.68
CA TYR A 197 -7.93 -0.74 3.26
C TYR A 197 -7.93 -1.20 1.80
N VAL A 198 -7.14 -0.58 0.91
CA VAL A 198 -6.93 -1.06 -0.46
C VAL A 198 -6.30 -2.45 -0.44
N PHE A 199 -5.23 -2.66 0.32
CA PHE A 199 -4.59 -3.99 0.45
C PHE A 199 -5.55 -5.02 1.03
N PHE A 200 -6.32 -4.64 2.04
CA PHE A 200 -7.31 -5.51 2.65
C PHE A 200 -8.36 -5.96 1.62
N LEU A 201 -8.94 -5.03 0.88
CA LEU A 201 -9.91 -5.35 -0.18
C LEU A 201 -9.28 -6.24 -1.26
N TYR A 202 -8.10 -5.89 -1.76
CA TYR A 202 -7.44 -6.61 -2.84
C TYR A 202 -7.11 -8.06 -2.46
N LYS A 203 -6.72 -8.28 -1.22
CA LYS A 203 -6.53 -9.62 -0.66
C LYS A 203 -7.82 -10.42 -0.65
N TYR A 204 -8.90 -9.86 -0.12
CA TYR A 204 -10.19 -10.55 -0.02
C TYR A 204 -10.91 -10.71 -1.35
N ALA A 205 -10.68 -9.82 -2.31
CA ALA A 205 -11.15 -9.97 -3.68
C ALA A 205 -10.33 -11.01 -4.49
N GLY A 206 -9.24 -11.53 -3.91
CA GLY A 206 -8.36 -12.50 -4.57
C GLY A 206 -7.44 -11.87 -5.64
N TRP A 207 -7.31 -10.56 -5.67
CA TRP A 207 -6.41 -9.85 -6.61
C TRP A 207 -4.95 -9.88 -6.14
N ILE A 208 -4.72 -10.16 -4.87
CA ILE A 208 -3.40 -10.42 -4.29
C ILE A 208 -3.41 -11.81 -3.64
N GLY A 209 -2.49 -12.69 -4.06
CA GLY A 209 -2.30 -14.02 -3.47
C GLY A 209 -3.43 -15.01 -3.76
N GLY A 210 -4.35 -14.70 -4.69
CA GLY A 210 -5.45 -15.56 -5.10
C GLY A 210 -5.07 -16.58 -6.17
N LYS A 211 -5.95 -17.55 -6.42
CA LYS A 211 -5.87 -18.46 -7.56
C LYS A 211 -6.71 -17.87 -8.70
N GLY A 212 -6.08 -17.42 -9.79
CA GLY A 212 -6.79 -16.88 -10.95
C GLY A 212 -6.18 -15.58 -11.49
N ILE A 213 -7.04 -14.67 -11.96
CA ILE A 213 -6.62 -13.35 -12.45
C ILE A 213 -6.20 -12.52 -11.24
N GLY A 214 -4.90 -12.24 -11.12
CA GLY A 214 -4.34 -11.44 -10.03
C GLY A 214 -2.87 -11.79 -9.75
N ILE A 215 -2.27 -11.06 -8.83
CA ILE A 215 -0.87 -11.25 -8.42
C ILE A 215 -0.79 -12.46 -7.48
N GLN A 216 -0.19 -13.55 -7.94
CA GLN A 216 -0.07 -14.79 -7.16
C GLN A 216 1.07 -14.75 -6.14
N GLY A 217 2.10 -13.92 -6.37
CA GLY A 217 3.20 -13.67 -5.46
C GLY A 217 3.47 -12.17 -5.40
N LEU A 218 3.75 -11.63 -4.22
CA LEU A 218 3.97 -10.20 -4.02
C LEU A 218 5.46 -9.87 -4.01
N SER A 219 6.17 -10.22 -5.10
CA SER A 219 7.55 -9.77 -5.28
C SER A 219 7.62 -8.23 -5.35
N SER A 220 8.80 -7.66 -5.16
CA SER A 220 9.00 -6.21 -5.26
C SER A 220 8.45 -5.62 -6.55
N ASN A 221 8.68 -6.28 -7.69
CA ASN A 221 8.17 -5.82 -8.98
C ASN A 221 6.64 -5.91 -9.05
N ALA A 222 6.05 -7.02 -8.59
CA ALA A 222 4.61 -7.20 -8.55
C ALA A 222 3.94 -6.14 -7.67
N LEU A 223 4.54 -5.85 -6.50
CA LEU A 223 4.06 -4.80 -5.61
C LEU A 223 4.11 -3.41 -6.26
N HIS A 224 5.24 -3.07 -6.91
CA HIS A 224 5.39 -1.79 -7.62
C HIS A 224 4.37 -1.63 -8.75
N SER A 225 4.07 -2.72 -9.46
CA SER A 225 3.15 -2.72 -10.61
C SER A 225 1.67 -2.76 -10.19
N LEU A 226 1.36 -2.91 -8.90
CA LEU A 226 -0.02 -2.97 -8.43
C LEU A 226 -0.75 -1.67 -8.75
N LEU A 227 -1.86 -1.75 -9.47
CA LEU A 227 -2.75 -0.60 -9.71
C LEU A 227 -3.48 -0.24 -8.43
N VAL A 228 -3.40 1.03 -8.04
CA VAL A 228 -4.12 1.56 -6.88
C VAL A 228 -4.82 2.87 -7.20
N PRO A 229 -6.02 3.11 -6.67
CA PRO A 229 -6.70 4.37 -6.83
C PRO A 229 -6.11 5.43 -5.89
N VAL A 230 -6.06 6.66 -6.35
CA VAL A 230 -5.60 7.82 -5.58
C VAL A 230 -6.73 8.83 -5.50
N PRO A 231 -7.46 8.88 -4.37
CA PRO A 231 -8.40 9.95 -4.07
C PRO A 231 -7.70 11.29 -3.76
N PRO A 232 -8.40 12.43 -3.83
CA PRO A 232 -8.02 13.63 -3.11
C PRO A 232 -7.69 13.35 -1.65
N ILE A 233 -6.66 14.00 -1.07
CA ILE A 233 -6.22 13.70 0.32
C ILE A 233 -7.37 13.87 1.32
N ALA A 234 -8.13 14.96 1.21
CA ALA A 234 -9.26 15.22 2.11
C ALA A 234 -10.33 14.11 2.00
N GLU A 235 -10.53 13.55 0.81
CA GLU A 235 -11.45 12.43 0.61
C GLU A 235 -10.90 11.12 1.19
N GLN A 236 -9.59 10.84 1.07
CA GLN A 236 -8.95 9.70 1.74
C GLN A 236 -9.25 9.72 3.24
N GLU A 237 -9.12 10.87 3.89
CA GLU A 237 -9.40 11.05 5.31
C GLU A 237 -10.88 10.86 5.65
N ARG A 238 -11.80 11.40 4.83
CA ARG A 238 -13.25 11.22 5.02
C ARG A 238 -13.67 9.76 4.89
N ILE A 239 -13.12 9.05 3.89
CA ILE A 239 -13.35 7.62 3.69
C ILE A 239 -12.88 6.82 4.90
N VAL A 240 -11.66 7.04 5.36
CA VAL A 240 -11.10 6.36 6.53
C VAL A 240 -11.92 6.62 7.78
N LYS A 241 -12.24 7.88 8.06
CA LYS A 241 -13.10 8.25 9.20
C LYS A 241 -14.46 7.54 9.14
N ARG A 242 -15.05 7.43 7.96
CA ARG A 242 -16.33 6.74 7.77
C ARG A 242 -16.20 5.24 8.01
N LEU A 243 -15.14 4.62 7.51
CA LEU A 243 -14.86 3.19 7.73
C LEU A 243 -14.64 2.87 9.22
N GLU A 244 -13.90 3.71 9.94
CA GLU A 244 -13.65 3.52 11.38
C GLU A 244 -14.93 3.61 12.23
N ILE A 245 -15.92 4.38 11.79
CA ILE A 245 -17.25 4.43 12.43
C ILE A 245 -18.06 3.17 12.12
N ILE A 246 -18.02 2.69 10.87
CA ILE A 246 -18.85 1.57 10.42
C ILE A 246 -18.28 0.21 10.85
N LYS A 247 -16.96 0.07 10.90
CA LYS A 247 -16.28 -1.21 11.20
C LYS A 247 -16.80 -1.87 12.49
N PRO A 248 -16.89 -1.18 13.66
CA PRO A 248 -17.41 -1.80 14.88
C PRO A 248 -18.87 -2.26 14.76
N LEU A 249 -19.68 -1.57 13.95
CA LEU A 249 -21.08 -1.94 13.72
C LEU A 249 -21.16 -3.21 12.86
N SER A 250 -20.32 -3.32 11.85
CA SER A 250 -20.26 -4.54 11.01
C SER A 250 -19.69 -5.74 11.76
N ASP A 251 -18.79 -5.53 12.72
CA ASP A 251 -18.26 -6.59 13.59
C ASP A 251 -19.36 -7.14 14.50
N LYS A 252 -20.14 -6.26 15.16
CA LYS A 252 -21.31 -6.65 15.97
C LYS A 252 -22.37 -7.40 15.15
N TYR A 253 -22.63 -6.96 13.91
CA TYR A 253 -23.55 -7.66 13.02
C TYR A 253 -23.06 -9.06 12.67
N SER A 254 -21.75 -9.26 12.46
CA SER A 254 -21.16 -10.56 12.21
C SER A 254 -21.37 -11.51 13.40
N GLU A 255 -21.06 -11.05 14.61
CA GLU A 255 -21.24 -11.81 15.86
C GLU A 255 -22.70 -12.21 16.09
N ALA A 256 -23.64 -11.30 15.82
CA ALA A 256 -25.07 -11.58 15.98
C ALA A 256 -25.64 -12.52 14.90
N SER A 257 -25.02 -12.61 13.73
CA SER A 257 -25.46 -13.48 12.63
C SER A 257 -24.90 -14.91 12.69
N GLU A 258 -23.93 -15.17 13.56
CA GLU A 258 -23.33 -16.47 13.81
C GLU A 258 -23.96 -17.20 15.03
N GLN A 259 -24.81 -16.52 15.78
CA GLN A 259 -25.67 -17.07 16.84
C GLN A 259 -27.02 -17.52 16.28
#